data_6f1e57124d36f7962478a497ec596e32
#
_entry.id   6f1e57124d36f7962478a497ec596e32
#
_cell.length_a   1.000
_cell.length_b   1.000
_cell.length_c   1.000
_cell.angle_alpha   90.00
_cell.angle_beta   90.00
_cell.angle_gamma   90.00
#
_symmetry.space_group_name_H-M   'P 1'
#
loop_
_entity.id
_entity.type
_entity.pdbx_description
1 polymer ?
#
loop_
_entity_poly.entity_id
_entity_poly.type
_entity_poly.pdbx_seq_one_letter_code
_entity_poly.pdbx_strand_id
1 'polypeptide(L)'
;MGVEPRPQRHYMDVISLYPYICKNGKFPVVHPTVYVGEDCPPDCLAREGIIKCNFVPPRKMYHPVLPYERNSILMFPLCSACVDTMNQGNCLHFDEERFIVGTWVVDEACKAIDMGYGLVDVLEFWEYKVTCYNKDTNSGGLFAEYVNMFFKFNQESSGYTCWVQSE
;
A
#
# COMPACT_ATOMS: atom_id res chain seq x y z
N MET A 1 -33.54 25.86 22.69
CA MET A 1 -32.27 25.50 22.03
C MET A 1 -32.23 23.98 21.93
N GLY A 2 -32.52 23.44 20.76
CA GLY A 2 -32.47 22.00 20.51
C GLY A 2 -31.01 21.58 20.37
N VAL A 3 -30.59 20.61 21.18
CA VAL A 3 -29.27 19.96 21.04
C VAL A 3 -29.39 19.06 19.83
N GLU A 4 -28.64 19.36 18.75
CA GLU A 4 -28.52 18.46 17.61
C GLU A 4 -27.99 17.10 18.08
N PRO A 5 -28.61 15.98 17.67
CA PRO A 5 -28.11 14.65 18.02
C PRO A 5 -26.70 14.48 17.42
N ARG A 6 -25.74 14.12 18.26
CA ARG A 6 -24.39 13.80 17.81
C ARG A 6 -24.44 12.65 16.78
N PRO A 7 -23.72 12.75 15.66
CA PRO A 7 -23.67 11.66 14.69
C PRO A 7 -23.23 10.36 15.36
N GLN A 8 -24.01 9.31 15.17
CA GLN A 8 -23.75 8.00 15.74
C GLN A 8 -22.49 7.43 15.04
N ARG A 9 -21.41 7.25 15.79
CA ARG A 9 -20.19 6.64 15.27
C ARG A 9 -20.36 5.12 15.28
N HIS A 10 -20.34 4.52 14.11
CA HIS A 10 -20.31 3.05 13.96
C HIS A 10 -18.86 2.60 13.99
N TYR A 11 -18.57 1.66 14.89
CA TYR A 11 -17.30 0.96 14.95
C TYR A 11 -17.43 -0.31 14.11
N MET A 12 -16.60 -0.45 13.08
CA MET A 12 -16.56 -1.66 12.27
C MET A 12 -15.19 -2.30 12.45
N ASP A 13 -15.18 -3.57 12.84
CA ASP A 13 -13.98 -4.38 12.96
C ASP A 13 -14.06 -5.56 11.98
N VAL A 14 -12.93 -5.90 11.37
CA VAL A 14 -12.82 -7.03 10.46
C VAL A 14 -12.21 -8.20 11.22
N ILE A 15 -13.05 -9.15 11.59
CA ILE A 15 -12.63 -10.36 12.33
C ILE A 15 -11.61 -11.14 11.50
N SER A 16 -10.48 -11.50 12.13
CA SER A 16 -9.41 -12.30 11.52
C SER A 16 -8.72 -11.65 10.30
N LEU A 17 -8.73 -10.32 10.20
CA LEU A 17 -8.09 -9.61 9.09
C LEU A 17 -6.60 -9.96 8.96
N TYR A 18 -5.85 -9.93 10.05
CA TYR A 18 -4.41 -10.26 10.02
C TYR A 18 -4.12 -11.69 9.57
N PRO A 19 -4.75 -12.73 10.14
CA PRO A 19 -4.60 -14.09 9.63
C PRO A 19 -5.00 -14.25 8.16
N TYR A 20 -6.06 -13.56 7.73
CA TYR A 20 -6.48 -13.58 6.33
C TYR A 20 -5.40 -12.99 5.41
N ILE A 21 -4.84 -11.83 5.75
CA ILE A 21 -3.77 -11.19 4.97
C ILE A 21 -2.51 -12.04 4.99
N CYS A 22 -2.10 -12.58 6.16
CA CYS A 22 -0.94 -13.46 6.27
C CYS A 22 -1.08 -14.71 5.40
N LYS A 23 -2.28 -15.27 5.27
CA LYS A 23 -2.50 -16.45 4.44
C LYS A 23 -2.54 -16.12 2.96
N ASN A 24 -3.30 -15.08 2.57
CA ASN A 24 -3.67 -14.83 1.18
C ASN A 24 -2.87 -13.68 0.53
N GLY A 25 -2.10 -12.92 1.29
CA GLY A 25 -1.31 -11.80 0.79
C GLY A 25 -0.12 -12.26 -0.07
N LYS A 26 0.41 -11.31 -0.85
CA LYS A 26 1.66 -11.47 -1.58
C LYS A 26 2.83 -11.15 -0.66
N PHE A 27 3.84 -11.99 -0.63
CA PHE A 27 5.03 -11.78 0.20
C PHE A 27 6.31 -11.99 -0.60
N PRO A 28 7.33 -11.13 -0.43
CA PRO A 28 8.63 -11.32 -1.04
C PRO A 28 9.35 -12.52 -0.43
N VAL A 29 10.02 -13.33 -1.26
CA VAL A 29 10.65 -14.60 -0.82
C VAL A 29 12.16 -14.64 -0.99
N VAL A 30 12.75 -13.71 -1.73
CA VAL A 30 14.19 -13.64 -1.99
C VAL A 30 14.68 -12.20 -1.93
N HIS A 31 16.00 -12.02 -1.99
CA HIS A 31 16.58 -10.68 -2.14
C HIS A 31 16.14 -10.05 -3.46
N PRO A 32 15.87 -8.72 -3.48
CA PRO A 32 15.48 -8.02 -4.69
C PRO A 32 16.61 -7.94 -5.70
N THR A 33 16.23 -7.82 -6.97
CA THR A 33 17.10 -7.29 -8.01
C THR A 33 16.96 -5.77 -8.02
N VAL A 34 18.09 -5.06 -7.93
CA VAL A 34 18.09 -3.60 -7.82
C VAL A 34 18.50 -2.98 -9.15
N TYR A 35 17.71 -2.06 -9.62
CA TYR A 35 17.96 -1.25 -10.83
C TYR A 35 18.04 0.22 -10.43
N VAL A 36 18.96 0.98 -11.06
CA VAL A 36 19.20 2.39 -10.71
C VAL A 36 19.27 3.24 -11.99
N GLY A 37 18.58 4.37 -11.98
CA GLY A 37 18.61 5.33 -13.08
C GLY A 37 18.16 4.72 -14.40
N GLU A 38 19.01 4.81 -15.42
CA GLU A 38 18.72 4.34 -16.79
C GLU A 38 18.56 2.83 -16.93
N ASP A 39 19.06 2.05 -15.95
CA ASP A 39 18.91 0.59 -15.92
C ASP A 39 17.51 0.15 -15.48
N CYS A 40 16.68 1.07 -15.00
CA CYS A 40 15.32 0.75 -14.57
C CYS A 40 14.49 0.26 -15.76
N PRO A 41 13.85 -0.92 -15.65
CA PRO A 41 13.06 -1.46 -16.74
C PRO A 41 11.84 -0.57 -17.03
N PRO A 42 11.48 -0.36 -18.29
CA PRO A 42 10.36 0.51 -18.67
C PRO A 42 9.00 -0.02 -18.20
N ASP A 43 8.92 -1.32 -17.91
CA ASP A 43 7.74 -2.02 -17.40
C ASP A 43 7.75 -2.21 -15.88
N CYS A 44 8.55 -1.43 -15.12
CA CYS A 44 8.66 -1.54 -13.66
C CYS A 44 7.31 -1.45 -12.93
N LEU A 45 6.36 -0.69 -13.45
CA LEU A 45 5.00 -0.58 -12.90
C LEU A 45 4.13 -1.84 -13.11
N ALA A 46 4.54 -2.75 -13.98
CA ALA A 46 3.87 -4.04 -14.18
C ALA A 46 4.51 -5.18 -13.37
N ARG A 47 5.55 -4.88 -12.60
CA ARG A 47 6.30 -5.84 -11.80
C ARG A 47 6.03 -5.64 -10.32
N GLU A 48 6.33 -6.66 -9.52
CA GLU A 48 6.21 -6.60 -8.06
C GLU A 48 7.47 -5.98 -7.44
N GLY A 49 7.31 -4.90 -6.68
CA GLY A 49 8.50 -4.26 -6.14
C GLY A 49 8.25 -2.98 -5.35
N ILE A 50 9.37 -2.33 -5.08
CA ILE A 50 9.43 -1.00 -4.46
C ILE A 50 10.08 -0.06 -5.45
N ILE A 51 9.48 1.08 -5.68
CA ILE A 51 9.92 2.07 -6.65
C ILE A 51 10.22 3.40 -5.95
N LYS A 52 11.39 3.95 -6.22
CA LYS A 52 11.74 5.32 -5.85
C LYS A 52 11.63 6.20 -7.06
N CYS A 53 10.77 7.17 -7.01
CA CYS A 53 10.41 7.97 -8.17
C CYS A 53 9.96 9.38 -7.78
N ASN A 54 9.77 10.21 -8.80
CA ASN A 54 9.29 11.57 -8.70
C ASN A 54 7.86 11.63 -9.24
N PHE A 55 6.93 12.11 -8.42
CA PHE A 55 5.54 12.35 -8.81
C PHE A 55 5.16 13.82 -8.76
N VAL A 56 4.40 14.27 -9.77
CA VAL A 56 3.66 15.54 -9.72
C VAL A 56 2.22 15.26 -9.32
N PRO A 57 1.78 15.68 -8.13
CA PRO A 57 0.39 15.54 -7.74
C PRO A 57 -0.54 16.43 -8.57
N PRO A 58 -1.80 16.04 -8.80
CA PRO A 58 -2.79 16.90 -9.41
C PRO A 58 -3.05 18.16 -8.55
N ARG A 59 -3.43 19.29 -9.18
CA ARG A 59 -3.59 20.58 -8.47
C ARG A 59 -4.78 20.62 -7.51
N LYS A 60 -5.79 19.79 -7.78
CA LYS A 60 -7.02 19.74 -6.98
C LYS A 60 -7.35 18.27 -6.71
N MET A 61 -7.17 17.85 -5.49
CA MET A 61 -7.51 16.52 -5.04
C MET A 61 -7.98 16.59 -3.60
N TYR A 62 -9.11 15.95 -3.31
CA TYR A 62 -9.66 15.95 -1.97
C TYR A 62 -8.98 14.90 -1.06
N HIS A 63 -8.63 13.75 -1.61
CA HIS A 63 -7.93 12.68 -0.91
C HIS A 63 -6.59 12.35 -1.60
N PRO A 64 -5.49 13.01 -1.23
CA PRO A 64 -4.17 12.63 -1.71
C PRO A 64 -3.81 11.20 -1.26
N VAL A 65 -3.12 10.46 -2.13
CA VAL A 65 -2.89 9.02 -1.91
C VAL A 65 -1.44 8.68 -1.57
N LEU A 66 -0.47 9.52 -1.94
CA LEU A 66 0.94 9.26 -1.65
C LEU A 66 1.36 9.86 -0.31
N PRO A 67 1.87 9.04 0.61
CA PRO A 67 2.49 9.54 1.83
C PRO A 67 3.83 10.22 1.51
N TYR A 68 4.10 11.30 2.22
CA TYR A 68 5.35 12.05 2.15
C TYR A 68 5.82 12.37 3.57
N GLU A 69 7.06 12.01 3.87
CA GLU A 69 7.65 12.27 5.18
C GLU A 69 8.58 13.47 5.11
N ARG A 70 8.38 14.43 6.01
CA ARG A 70 9.27 15.57 6.20
C ARG A 70 9.41 15.88 7.68
N ASN A 71 10.65 16.00 8.16
CA ASN A 71 10.94 16.26 9.58
C ASN A 71 10.27 15.26 10.55
N SER A 72 10.25 13.96 10.18
CA SER A 72 9.59 12.88 10.92
C SER A 72 8.07 13.05 11.07
N ILE A 73 7.46 13.88 10.23
CA ILE A 73 6.02 14.03 10.14
C ILE A 73 5.55 13.42 8.82
N LEU A 74 4.67 12.43 8.92
CA LEU A 74 4.01 11.84 7.76
C LEU A 74 2.80 12.69 7.37
N MET A 75 2.73 13.08 6.11
CA MET A 75 1.65 13.89 5.56
C MET A 75 1.31 13.45 4.13
N PHE A 76 0.24 13.98 3.57
CA PHE A 76 -0.22 13.72 2.21
C PHE A 76 -0.37 15.01 1.43
N PRO A 77 0.75 15.65 1.02
CA PRO A 77 0.70 16.95 0.36
C PRO A 77 0.40 16.83 -1.14
N LEU A 78 0.01 17.96 -1.73
CA LEU A 78 -0.08 18.14 -3.18
C LEU A 78 1.06 19.00 -3.75
N CYS A 79 2.03 19.39 -2.91
CA CYS A 79 3.15 20.23 -3.29
C CYS A 79 4.25 20.15 -2.24
N SER A 80 5.47 19.71 -2.62
CA SER A 80 6.62 19.64 -1.70
C SER A 80 7.09 21.03 -1.27
N ALA A 81 7.15 22.02 -2.17
CA ALA A 81 7.54 23.39 -1.85
C ALA A 81 6.58 24.05 -0.83
N CYS A 82 5.27 23.75 -0.88
CA CYS A 82 4.35 24.21 0.15
C CYS A 82 4.64 23.58 1.52
N VAL A 83 5.07 22.32 1.55
CA VAL A 83 5.48 21.65 2.79
C VAL A 83 6.73 22.31 3.36
N ASP A 84 7.73 22.58 2.55
CA ASP A 84 9.00 23.18 2.96
C ASP A 84 8.81 24.60 3.51
N THR A 85 7.89 25.36 2.92
CA THR A 85 7.58 26.74 3.33
C THR A 85 6.45 26.83 4.35
N MET A 86 5.86 25.69 4.77
CA MET A 86 4.69 25.62 5.65
C MET A 86 3.49 26.46 5.15
N ASN A 87 3.34 26.60 3.83
CA ASN A 87 2.30 27.38 3.21
C ASN A 87 0.94 26.64 3.31
N GLN A 88 -0.01 27.25 4.00
CA GLN A 88 -1.38 26.76 4.13
C GLN A 88 -2.37 27.50 3.23
N GLY A 89 -1.89 28.47 2.45
CA GLY A 89 -2.69 29.20 1.49
C GLY A 89 -2.76 28.53 0.11
N ASN A 90 -3.18 29.29 -0.89
CA ASN A 90 -3.20 28.80 -2.27
C ASN A 90 -1.78 28.51 -2.77
N CYS A 91 -1.60 27.35 -3.35
CA CYS A 91 -0.36 26.95 -3.98
C CYS A 91 -0.22 27.63 -5.35
N LEU A 92 0.83 28.44 -5.52
CA LEU A 92 1.18 29.12 -6.78
C LEU A 92 2.42 28.51 -7.45
N HIS A 93 3.00 27.47 -6.88
CA HIS A 93 4.19 26.82 -7.39
C HIS A 93 3.95 26.15 -8.76
N PHE A 94 4.96 26.20 -9.63
CA PHE A 94 4.96 25.46 -10.88
C PHE A 94 5.14 23.96 -10.63
N ASP A 95 4.90 23.12 -11.64
CA ASP A 95 4.91 21.67 -11.47
C ASP A 95 6.32 21.15 -11.10
N GLU A 96 7.38 21.84 -11.57
CA GLU A 96 8.78 21.54 -11.25
C GLU A 96 9.11 21.76 -9.75
N GLU A 97 8.38 22.64 -9.07
CA GLU A 97 8.56 22.90 -7.63
C GLU A 97 7.66 22.03 -6.75
N ARG A 98 6.72 21.34 -7.38
CA ARG A 98 5.68 20.55 -6.67
C ARG A 98 6.03 19.08 -6.52
N PHE A 99 7.11 18.64 -7.14
CA PHE A 99 7.51 17.24 -7.14
C PHE A 99 7.57 16.65 -5.73
N ILE A 100 6.99 15.46 -5.58
CA ILE A 100 7.13 14.63 -4.41
C ILE A 100 8.08 13.50 -4.78
N VAL A 101 9.22 13.44 -4.11
CA VAL A 101 10.20 12.37 -4.25
C VAL A 101 10.04 11.42 -3.09
N GLY A 102 9.87 10.14 -3.38
CA GLY A 102 9.71 9.14 -2.32
C GLY A 102 9.90 7.73 -2.82
N THR A 103 9.73 6.81 -1.90
CA THR A 103 9.81 5.37 -2.15
C THR A 103 8.50 4.74 -1.75
N TRP A 104 7.85 4.08 -2.71
CA TRP A 104 6.53 3.47 -2.53
C TRP A 104 6.51 2.04 -3.07
N VAL A 105 5.55 1.25 -2.64
CA VAL A 105 5.26 -0.02 -3.28
C VAL A 105 4.66 0.26 -4.67
N VAL A 106 4.94 -0.60 -5.64
CA VAL A 106 4.44 -0.42 -7.02
C VAL A 106 2.92 -0.27 -7.06
N ASP A 107 2.18 -1.02 -6.24
CA ASP A 107 0.72 -0.91 -6.15
C ASP A 107 0.26 0.51 -5.72
N GLU A 108 0.98 1.15 -4.81
CA GLU A 108 0.71 2.54 -4.40
C GLU A 108 1.03 3.53 -5.52
N ALA A 109 2.15 3.32 -6.22
CA ALA A 109 2.54 4.14 -7.38
C ALA A 109 1.52 4.03 -8.51
N CYS A 110 1.06 2.82 -8.84
CA CYS A 110 0.01 2.59 -9.82
C CYS A 110 -1.30 3.28 -9.40
N LYS A 111 -1.68 3.17 -8.12
CA LYS A 111 -2.86 3.85 -7.59
C LYS A 111 -2.75 5.37 -7.69
N ALA A 112 -1.57 5.93 -7.47
CA ALA A 112 -1.34 7.36 -7.63
C ALA A 112 -1.53 7.80 -9.09
N ILE A 113 -1.02 7.03 -10.06
CA ILE A 113 -1.21 7.30 -11.49
C ILE A 113 -2.70 7.25 -11.85
N ASP A 114 -3.43 6.25 -11.38
CA ASP A 114 -4.89 6.14 -11.58
C ASP A 114 -5.64 7.35 -11.03
N MET A 115 -5.12 7.95 -9.96
CA MET A 115 -5.69 9.15 -9.33
C MET A 115 -5.20 10.46 -9.96
N GLY A 116 -4.43 10.39 -11.05
CA GLY A 116 -4.00 11.55 -11.84
C GLY A 116 -2.67 12.17 -11.40
N TYR A 117 -1.83 11.44 -10.65
CA TYR A 117 -0.45 11.84 -10.45
C TYR A 117 0.36 11.61 -11.71
N GLY A 118 1.20 12.57 -12.09
CA GLY A 118 2.16 12.42 -13.18
C GLY A 118 3.45 11.80 -12.69
N LEU A 119 3.82 10.62 -13.18
CA LEU A 119 5.15 10.05 -12.97
C LEU A 119 6.15 10.81 -13.86
N VAL A 120 7.19 11.36 -13.26
CA VAL A 120 8.23 12.12 -13.95
C VAL A 120 9.44 11.25 -14.26
N ASP A 121 10.05 10.71 -13.21
CA ASP A 121 11.26 9.90 -13.31
C ASP A 121 11.21 8.72 -12.35
N VAL A 122 11.79 7.60 -12.77
CA VAL A 122 12.10 6.46 -11.92
C VAL A 122 13.58 6.50 -11.57
N LEU A 123 13.90 6.64 -10.29
CA LEU A 123 15.27 6.77 -9.78
C LEU A 123 15.87 5.42 -9.41
N GLU A 124 15.08 4.57 -8.76
CA GLU A 124 15.47 3.22 -8.34
C GLU A 124 14.27 2.30 -8.42
N PHE A 125 14.49 1.04 -8.77
CA PHE A 125 13.49 -0.01 -8.73
C PHE A 125 14.07 -1.27 -8.11
N TRP A 126 13.37 -1.80 -7.10
CA TRP A 126 13.73 -3.01 -6.37
C TRP A 126 12.70 -4.09 -6.67
N GLU A 127 13.02 -4.95 -7.63
CA GLU A 127 12.14 -6.03 -8.08
C GLU A 127 12.21 -7.22 -7.13
N TYR A 128 11.05 -7.65 -6.63
CA TYR A 128 10.90 -8.80 -5.76
C TYR A 128 10.19 -9.96 -6.44
N LYS A 129 10.70 -11.16 -6.25
CA LYS A 129 9.90 -12.36 -6.48
C LYS A 129 8.95 -12.52 -5.32
N VAL A 130 7.66 -12.69 -5.61
CA VAL A 130 6.61 -12.83 -4.61
C VAL A 130 5.99 -14.22 -4.64
N THR A 131 5.50 -14.65 -3.48
CA THR A 131 4.66 -15.84 -3.35
C THR A 131 3.29 -15.42 -2.83
N CYS A 132 2.24 -16.10 -3.28
CA CYS A 132 0.90 -15.99 -2.73
C CYS A 132 0.28 -17.38 -2.60
N TYR A 133 -0.73 -17.51 -1.72
CA TYR A 133 -1.46 -18.75 -1.55
C TYR A 133 -2.40 -19.01 -2.74
N ASN A 134 -2.30 -20.20 -3.30
CA ASN A 134 -3.22 -20.66 -4.33
C ASN A 134 -4.29 -21.56 -3.68
N LYS A 135 -5.54 -21.13 -3.78
CA LYS A 135 -6.70 -21.84 -3.19
C LYS A 135 -6.99 -23.15 -3.89
N ASP A 136 -6.76 -23.24 -5.21
CA ASP A 136 -7.10 -24.42 -6.01
C ASP A 136 -6.14 -25.57 -5.75
N THR A 137 -4.85 -25.27 -5.57
CA THR A 137 -3.81 -26.25 -5.26
C THR A 137 -3.57 -26.42 -3.77
N ASN A 138 -4.19 -25.59 -2.94
CA ASN A 138 -3.99 -25.52 -1.50
C ASN A 138 -2.50 -25.40 -1.11
N SER A 139 -1.73 -24.66 -1.89
CA SER A 139 -0.29 -24.53 -1.76
C SER A 139 0.23 -23.11 -2.00
N GLY A 140 1.49 -22.88 -1.66
CA GLY A 140 2.11 -21.57 -1.76
C GLY A 140 1.73 -20.64 -0.59
N GLY A 141 2.17 -19.38 -0.67
CA GLY A 141 2.02 -18.39 0.38
C GLY A 141 2.97 -18.58 1.56
N LEU A 142 3.65 -17.52 1.95
CA LEU A 142 4.73 -17.61 2.97
C LEU A 142 4.24 -18.09 4.34
N PHE A 143 3.04 -17.70 4.74
CA PHE A 143 2.48 -17.98 6.06
C PHE A 143 1.25 -18.88 6.02
N ALA A 144 0.90 -19.46 4.86
CA ALA A 144 -0.33 -20.21 4.71
C ALA A 144 -0.38 -21.47 5.61
N GLU A 145 0.71 -22.24 5.68
CA GLU A 145 0.79 -23.43 6.54
C GLU A 145 0.68 -23.07 8.02
N TYR A 146 1.39 -22.03 8.44
CA TYR A 146 1.32 -21.51 9.81
C TYR A 146 -0.12 -21.13 10.19
N VAL A 147 -0.78 -20.33 9.37
CA VAL A 147 -2.15 -19.90 9.62
C VAL A 147 -3.11 -21.09 9.63
N ASN A 148 -3.00 -22.02 8.67
CA ASN A 148 -3.84 -23.20 8.61
C ASN A 148 -3.68 -24.10 9.85
N MET A 149 -2.45 -24.27 10.35
CA MET A 149 -2.17 -25.05 11.54
C MET A 149 -2.86 -24.43 12.78
N PHE A 150 -2.75 -23.12 12.96
CA PHE A 150 -3.40 -22.45 14.07
C PHE A 150 -4.92 -22.45 13.97
N PHE A 151 -5.49 -22.30 12.79
CA PHE A 151 -6.93 -22.46 12.60
C PHE A 151 -7.40 -23.84 12.97
N LYS A 152 -6.66 -24.90 12.58
CA LYS A 152 -6.96 -26.28 12.96
C LYS A 152 -6.98 -26.46 14.48
N PHE A 153 -5.94 -26.02 15.18
CA PHE A 153 -5.87 -26.08 16.63
C PHE A 153 -7.01 -25.34 17.31
N ASN A 154 -7.36 -24.17 16.78
CA ASN A 154 -8.47 -23.38 17.35
C ASN A 154 -9.82 -24.06 17.14
N GLN A 155 -10.06 -24.69 16.00
CA GLN A 155 -11.26 -25.50 15.75
C GLN A 155 -11.34 -26.71 16.68
N GLU A 156 -10.24 -27.45 16.84
CA GLU A 156 -10.16 -28.62 17.71
C GLU A 156 -10.38 -28.24 19.20
N SER A 157 -9.81 -27.14 19.65
CA SER A 157 -9.98 -26.64 21.03
C SER A 157 -11.38 -26.12 21.32
N SER A 158 -12.09 -25.64 20.31
CA SER A 158 -13.47 -25.15 20.40
C SER A 158 -14.51 -26.28 20.33
N GLY A 159 -14.09 -27.55 20.23
CA GLY A 159 -14.98 -28.72 20.14
C GLY A 159 -15.62 -28.92 18.77
N TYR A 160 -15.19 -28.19 17.76
CA TYR A 160 -15.57 -28.47 16.36
C TYR A 160 -14.76 -29.66 15.87
N THR A 161 -15.44 -30.77 15.58
CA THR A 161 -14.82 -31.90 14.90
C THR A 161 -14.48 -31.53 13.47
N CYS A 162 -13.37 -32.09 12.94
CA CYS A 162 -12.83 -31.83 11.58
C CYS A 162 -13.79 -32.21 10.42
N TRP A 163 -15.04 -32.55 10.69
CA TRP A 163 -16.05 -32.99 9.73
C TRP A 163 -16.96 -31.86 9.22
N VAL A 164 -16.83 -30.62 9.71
CA VAL A 164 -17.53 -29.47 9.12
C VAL A 164 -16.64 -28.85 8.06
N GLN A 165 -16.36 -29.61 7.01
CA GLN A 165 -15.94 -29.06 5.72
C GLN A 165 -17.18 -29.03 4.81
N SER A 166 -17.35 -27.88 4.17
CA SER A 166 -18.29 -27.58 3.08
C SER A 166 -19.70 -27.18 3.49
N GLU A 167 -19.90 -25.88 3.57
CA GLU A 167 -20.87 -25.21 2.65
C GLU A 167 -20.34 -23.85 2.27
#